data_34662c84d05aa83afc684aac481f8b34
#
_entry.id   34662c84d05aa83afc684aac481f8b34
#
_cell.length_a   1.000
_cell.length_b   1.000
_cell.length_c   1.000
_cell.angle_alpha   90.00
_cell.angle_beta   90.00
_cell.angle_gamma   90.00
#
_symmetry.space_group_name_H-M   'P 1'
#
loop_
_entity.id
_entity.type
_entity.pdbx_description
1 polymer ?
#
loop_
_entity_poly.entity_id
_entity_poly.type
_entity_poly.pdbx_seq_one_letter_code
_entity_poly.pdbx_strand_id
1 'polypeptide(L)'
;MKKFIYVLMLFSLFLIGCGESKNESPNGNTIVIGQGAKPKSLDPHMYNSIPDLLVSRQFYNTLFSREKDGTIKPELAESYEYKNDKELDIVLKKGVKFHDGSELTADDVLFSFERMKEKPGASVMVEEIDRVEKVNDYEIKILLKNPSSAMLYNLAHPITSIVNKKYVEAGNDLSIAPMGTGAFKLIAYNDGEKIELEAFKDYFEGAPKVEKITFRSIPEDTSMLAALETGEVDIATGMPPVSTQTIEANDKLELISEPTTATEYICLNVEKAPFNNKDFRVALNYAIDKKSIIDSIFSGRGKVAKSIVNPNVFGYYDGLEEYPFNPEKAKELIEKSGVKDTSFSLYVNDSPVRLQVAQIIQANLKDVGIDMKIETLEWGTYLQKTGEGDFTAYLGGWISGTSDADIVLYPLLDSKSIGFPGNRARYSNPEFDKEVELARIALKPEERKEHFKNAQIIAQEDSPLIVLYNKNENIGINKRIKGFEYDPTTMHKFKNLEIK
;
A
#
# COMPACT_ATOMS: atom_id res chain seq x y z
N MET A 1 -61.88 -54.72 4.05
CA MET A 1 -61.83 -53.27 4.05
C MET A 1 -61.77 -52.77 5.52
N LYS A 2 -60.77 -53.13 6.30
CA LYS A 2 -60.59 -52.64 7.70
C LYS A 2 -59.10 -52.64 8.11
N LYS A 3 -58.15 -52.38 7.24
CA LYS A 3 -56.71 -52.32 7.55
C LYS A 3 -55.96 -51.11 6.92
N PHE A 4 -56.67 -50.07 6.47
CA PHE A 4 -56.06 -48.92 5.77
C PHE A 4 -56.22 -47.57 6.48
N ILE A 5 -56.71 -47.56 7.75
CA ILE A 5 -57.04 -46.32 8.47
C ILE A 5 -56.03 -46.00 9.58
N TYR A 6 -55.06 -46.86 9.88
CA TYR A 6 -54.10 -46.62 10.99
C TYR A 6 -52.71 -46.08 10.58
N VAL A 7 -52.49 -45.80 9.31
CA VAL A 7 -51.19 -45.24 8.84
C VAL A 7 -51.21 -43.71 8.66
N LEU A 8 -52.36 -43.04 8.75
CA LEU A 8 -52.49 -41.60 8.51
C LEU A 8 -52.54 -40.74 9.79
N MET A 9 -52.29 -41.30 10.99
CA MET A 9 -52.41 -40.59 12.27
C MET A 9 -51.08 -40.51 13.05
N LEU A 10 -49.95 -40.82 12.42
CA LEU A 10 -48.59 -40.71 13.04
C LEU A 10 -47.65 -39.71 12.36
N PHE A 11 -48.18 -38.81 11.49
CA PHE A 11 -47.35 -37.83 10.76
C PHE A 11 -47.64 -36.38 11.13
N SER A 12 -48.33 -36.11 12.25
CA SER A 12 -48.75 -34.77 12.65
C SER A 12 -48.20 -34.28 14.01
N LEU A 13 -47.06 -34.82 14.47
CA LEU A 13 -46.46 -34.41 15.76
C LEU A 13 -44.94 -34.07 15.65
N PHE A 14 -44.50 -33.50 14.51
CA PHE A 14 -43.14 -33.01 14.37
C PHE A 14 -43.10 -31.59 13.76
N LEU A 15 -43.92 -30.66 14.25
CA LEU A 15 -43.87 -29.26 13.86
C LEU A 15 -44.16 -28.35 15.07
N ILE A 16 -43.40 -28.46 16.15
CA ILE A 16 -43.22 -27.38 17.09
C ILE A 16 -41.80 -27.52 17.66
N GLY A 17 -40.85 -27.04 16.84
CA GLY A 17 -39.50 -26.75 17.22
C GLY A 17 -39.15 -25.39 16.58
N CYS A 18 -39.84 -24.32 17.03
CA CYS A 18 -39.29 -22.96 16.87
C CYS A 18 -38.12 -22.87 17.85
N GLY A 19 -37.00 -23.48 17.49
CA GLY A 19 -35.71 -23.04 17.98
C GLY A 19 -35.47 -21.67 17.37
N GLU A 20 -35.29 -20.64 18.19
CA GLU A 20 -34.59 -19.40 17.79
C GLU A 20 -33.33 -19.83 17.07
N SER A 21 -33.31 -19.73 15.75
CA SER A 21 -32.05 -19.79 15.02
C SER A 21 -31.27 -18.59 15.48
N LYS A 22 -30.38 -18.78 16.45
CA LYS A 22 -29.26 -17.85 16.60
C LYS A 22 -28.67 -17.74 15.19
N ASN A 23 -28.69 -16.54 14.66
CA ASN A 23 -27.99 -16.21 13.42
C ASN A 23 -26.48 -16.32 13.73
N GLU A 24 -25.99 -17.55 13.92
CA GLU A 24 -24.55 -17.78 14.04
C GLU A 24 -23.94 -17.53 12.67
N SER A 25 -22.98 -16.64 12.63
CA SER A 25 -22.19 -16.42 11.40
C SER A 25 -21.59 -17.75 10.96
N PRO A 26 -21.51 -18.01 9.63
CA PRO A 26 -20.83 -19.19 9.08
C PRO A 26 -19.44 -19.44 9.67
N ASN A 27 -18.76 -18.36 10.08
CA ASN A 27 -17.38 -18.39 10.59
C ASN A 27 -17.24 -18.59 12.11
N GLY A 28 -18.35 -18.63 12.89
CA GLY A 28 -18.30 -18.76 14.35
C GLY A 28 -17.40 -17.71 15.02
N ASN A 29 -16.39 -18.14 15.78
CA ASN A 29 -15.40 -17.29 16.47
C ASN A 29 -14.16 -16.97 15.62
N THR A 30 -14.18 -17.24 14.31
CA THR A 30 -13.12 -16.90 13.37
C THR A 30 -13.50 -15.65 12.60
N ILE A 31 -12.56 -14.74 12.37
CA ILE A 31 -12.73 -13.62 11.44
C ILE A 31 -12.06 -13.98 10.11
N VAL A 32 -12.80 -13.89 9.01
CA VAL A 32 -12.32 -14.17 7.68
C VAL A 32 -12.07 -12.88 6.94
N ILE A 33 -10.84 -12.70 6.46
CA ILE A 33 -10.36 -11.53 5.73
C ILE A 33 -10.17 -11.93 4.27
N GLY A 34 -10.89 -11.27 3.37
CA GLY A 34 -10.77 -11.43 1.92
C GLY A 34 -9.81 -10.41 1.33
N GLN A 35 -8.89 -10.88 0.48
CA GLN A 35 -8.00 -10.03 -0.33
C GLN A 35 -8.01 -10.46 -1.80
N GLY A 36 -7.82 -9.51 -2.73
CA GLY A 36 -7.93 -9.76 -4.17
C GLY A 36 -6.80 -10.57 -4.80
N ALA A 37 -5.68 -10.73 -4.10
CA ALA A 37 -4.54 -11.51 -4.60
C ALA A 37 -3.91 -12.34 -3.49
N LYS A 38 -3.38 -13.52 -3.84
CA LYS A 38 -2.65 -14.34 -2.89
C LYS A 38 -1.24 -13.79 -2.64
N PRO A 39 -0.70 -13.88 -1.40
CA PRO A 39 0.69 -13.56 -1.15
C PRO A 39 1.58 -14.59 -1.85
N LYS A 40 2.70 -14.12 -2.38
CA LYS A 40 3.73 -14.96 -3.01
C LYS A 40 4.63 -15.63 -1.98
N SER A 41 4.70 -15.05 -0.78
CA SER A 41 5.56 -15.51 0.30
C SER A 41 5.06 -15.01 1.65
N LEU A 42 5.27 -15.80 2.72
CA LEU A 42 5.09 -15.34 4.10
C LEU A 42 6.40 -14.79 4.71
N ASP A 43 7.53 -14.90 3.99
CA ASP A 43 8.81 -14.29 4.37
C ASP A 43 8.74 -12.78 4.21
N PRO A 44 8.91 -11.99 5.29
CA PRO A 44 8.68 -10.54 5.25
C PRO A 44 9.67 -9.80 4.34
N HIS A 45 10.84 -10.37 4.05
CA HIS A 45 11.91 -9.69 3.31
C HIS A 45 11.87 -9.91 1.79
N MET A 46 10.98 -10.79 1.28
CA MET A 46 11.01 -11.22 -0.12
C MET A 46 10.30 -10.27 -1.09
N TYR A 47 9.09 -9.84 -0.76
CA TYR A 47 8.25 -9.07 -1.68
C TYR A 47 7.68 -7.83 -1.03
N ASN A 48 7.96 -6.67 -1.63
CA ASN A 48 7.35 -5.39 -1.26
C ASN A 48 6.03 -5.20 -2.03
N SER A 49 5.03 -6.03 -1.70
CA SER A 49 3.70 -5.96 -2.29
C SER A 49 2.62 -6.02 -1.21
N ILE A 50 1.48 -5.35 -1.44
CA ILE A 50 0.40 -5.27 -0.44
C ILE A 50 -0.11 -6.65 -0.01
N PRO A 51 -0.40 -7.62 -0.91
CA PRO A 51 -0.87 -8.94 -0.48
C PRO A 51 0.10 -9.68 0.43
N ASP A 52 1.41 -9.57 0.17
CA ASP A 52 2.45 -10.20 0.99
C ASP A 52 2.58 -9.50 2.35
N LEU A 53 2.67 -8.16 2.36
CA LEU A 53 2.88 -7.37 3.57
C LEU A 53 1.65 -7.34 4.49
N LEU A 54 0.43 -7.36 3.93
CA LEU A 54 -0.81 -7.42 4.71
C LEU A 54 -0.87 -8.69 5.58
N VAL A 55 -0.42 -9.83 5.04
CA VAL A 55 -0.39 -11.10 5.76
C VAL A 55 0.83 -11.18 6.67
N SER A 56 2.04 -10.89 6.17
CA SER A 56 3.28 -11.03 6.93
C SER A 56 3.29 -10.14 8.19
N ARG A 57 2.67 -8.95 8.12
CA ARG A 57 2.55 -8.01 9.25
C ARG A 57 1.81 -8.59 10.47
N GLN A 58 1.06 -9.69 10.30
CA GLN A 58 0.39 -10.34 11.42
C GLN A 58 1.35 -11.27 12.20
N PHE A 59 2.40 -11.78 11.52
CA PHE A 59 3.39 -12.68 12.10
C PHE A 59 4.59 -11.97 12.71
N TYR A 60 4.92 -10.75 12.25
CA TYR A 60 6.16 -10.07 12.57
C TYR A 60 5.95 -8.67 13.11
N ASN A 61 6.95 -8.15 13.81
CA ASN A 61 7.07 -6.76 14.20
C ASN A 61 8.37 -6.16 13.69
N THR A 62 8.42 -4.84 13.64
CA THR A 62 9.56 -4.02 13.25
C THR A 62 10.16 -3.32 14.48
N LEU A 63 11.32 -2.68 14.34
CA LEU A 63 11.90 -1.91 15.47
C LEU A 63 11.02 -0.71 15.84
N PHE A 64 10.37 -0.12 14.85
CA PHE A 64 9.46 1.01 15.02
C PHE A 64 8.12 0.72 14.36
N SER A 65 7.08 1.38 14.80
CA SER A 65 5.77 1.39 14.17
C SER A 65 5.41 2.79 13.71
N ARG A 66 4.53 2.88 12.73
CA ARG A 66 3.96 4.14 12.28
C ARG A 66 2.50 4.22 12.74
N GLU A 67 2.17 5.37 13.33
CA GLU A 67 0.79 5.71 13.69
C GLU A 67 0.00 6.22 12.46
N LYS A 68 -1.31 6.30 12.59
CA LYS A 68 -2.21 6.76 11.53
C LYS A 68 -1.89 8.19 11.04
N ASP A 69 -1.40 9.05 11.90
CA ASP A 69 -0.98 10.42 11.60
C ASP A 69 0.43 10.55 10.99
N GLY A 70 1.08 9.42 10.72
CA GLY A 70 2.45 9.35 10.18
C GLY A 70 3.55 9.42 11.23
N THR A 71 3.23 9.60 12.52
CA THR A 71 4.23 9.64 13.60
C THR A 71 4.89 8.27 13.76
N ILE A 72 6.23 8.25 13.88
CA ILE A 72 7.00 7.04 14.16
C ILE A 72 7.13 6.85 15.66
N LYS A 73 6.83 5.64 16.14
CA LYS A 73 6.96 5.23 17.55
C LYS A 73 7.80 3.96 17.68
N PRO A 74 8.49 3.77 18.82
CA PRO A 74 9.11 2.49 19.14
C PRO A 74 8.10 1.34 19.17
N GLU A 75 8.44 0.17 18.56
CA GLU A 75 7.65 -1.07 18.60
C GLU A 75 8.44 -2.18 19.31
N LEU A 76 9.43 -2.83 18.66
CA LEU A 76 10.38 -3.72 19.34
C LEU A 76 11.48 -2.93 20.07
N ALA A 77 11.76 -1.71 19.63
CA ALA A 77 12.57 -0.77 20.40
C ALA A 77 11.80 -0.31 21.65
N GLU A 78 12.51 -0.14 22.76
CA GLU A 78 12.06 0.58 23.96
C GLU A 78 12.32 2.08 23.81
N SER A 79 13.54 2.42 23.35
CA SER A 79 13.98 3.79 23.11
C SER A 79 15.06 3.85 22.04
N TYR A 80 15.30 5.06 21.54
CA TYR A 80 16.37 5.31 20.58
C TYR A 80 16.96 6.73 20.75
N GLU A 81 18.19 6.91 20.28
CA GLU A 81 18.88 8.21 20.30
C GLU A 81 19.86 8.32 19.12
N TYR A 82 19.76 9.41 18.35
CA TYR A 82 20.80 9.77 17.39
C TYR A 82 21.98 10.39 18.15
N LYS A 83 23.14 9.72 18.15
CA LYS A 83 24.39 10.26 18.72
C LYS A 83 25.03 11.30 17.81
N ASN A 84 24.85 11.13 16.53
CA ASN A 84 25.19 12.05 15.46
C ASN A 84 24.34 11.70 14.21
N ASP A 85 24.60 12.36 13.09
CA ASP A 85 23.82 12.18 11.84
C ASP A 85 23.96 10.81 11.17
N LYS A 86 24.93 9.96 11.63
CA LYS A 86 25.20 8.62 11.09
C LYS A 86 25.16 7.51 12.13
N GLU A 87 24.82 7.80 13.36
CA GLU A 87 24.85 6.83 14.46
C GLU A 87 23.54 6.88 15.24
N LEU A 88 22.81 5.77 15.21
CA LEU A 88 21.54 5.59 15.89
C LEU A 88 21.67 4.44 16.91
N ASP A 89 21.61 4.79 18.19
CA ASP A 89 21.57 3.83 19.31
C ASP A 89 20.11 3.43 19.57
N ILE A 90 19.87 2.13 19.76
CA ILE A 90 18.54 1.57 20.01
C ILE A 90 18.61 0.61 21.19
N VAL A 91 17.72 0.81 22.17
CA VAL A 91 17.47 -0.12 23.27
C VAL A 91 16.25 -0.96 22.90
N LEU A 92 16.36 -2.28 22.98
CA LEU A 92 15.29 -3.23 22.70
C LEU A 92 14.42 -3.48 23.92
N LYS A 93 13.13 -3.73 23.72
CA LYS A 93 12.22 -4.20 24.77
C LYS A 93 12.65 -5.58 25.24
N LYS A 94 12.69 -5.78 26.56
CA LYS A 94 12.99 -7.08 27.20
C LYS A 94 11.73 -7.95 27.27
N GLY A 95 11.92 -9.27 27.24
CA GLY A 95 10.83 -10.24 27.40
C GLY A 95 9.93 -10.36 26.19
N VAL A 96 10.29 -9.78 25.03
CA VAL A 96 9.56 -10.01 23.77
C VAL A 96 9.87 -11.43 23.30
N LYS A 97 8.82 -12.22 23.03
CA LYS A 97 8.96 -13.61 22.62
C LYS A 97 8.63 -13.79 21.14
N PHE A 98 9.37 -14.68 20.49
CA PHE A 98 8.96 -15.27 19.21
C PHE A 98 7.84 -16.31 19.44
N HIS A 99 7.21 -16.75 18.36
CA HIS A 99 6.10 -17.71 18.40
C HIS A 99 6.48 -19.09 18.97
N ASP A 100 7.77 -19.43 18.96
CA ASP A 100 8.31 -20.65 19.60
C ASP A 100 8.61 -20.48 21.11
N GLY A 101 8.40 -19.27 21.65
CA GLY A 101 8.65 -18.93 23.05
C GLY A 101 10.08 -18.47 23.35
N SER A 102 11.00 -18.49 22.38
CA SER A 102 12.34 -17.92 22.54
C SER A 102 12.29 -16.40 22.62
N GLU A 103 13.19 -15.79 23.39
CA GLU A 103 13.25 -14.34 23.60
C GLU A 103 14.01 -13.66 22.45
N LEU A 104 13.49 -12.50 22.00
CA LEU A 104 14.15 -11.62 21.05
C LEU A 104 15.37 -10.96 21.69
N THR A 105 16.50 -10.98 20.99
CA THR A 105 17.74 -10.33 21.38
C THR A 105 18.35 -9.52 20.24
N ALA A 106 19.42 -8.79 20.56
CA ALA A 106 20.22 -8.07 19.58
C ALA A 106 20.78 -8.99 18.47
N ASP A 107 21.06 -10.26 18.76
CA ASP A 107 21.54 -11.21 17.75
C ASP A 107 20.53 -11.46 16.63
N ASP A 108 19.23 -11.47 16.94
CA ASP A 108 18.15 -11.61 15.95
C ASP A 108 18.05 -10.34 15.08
N VAL A 109 18.25 -9.17 15.70
CA VAL A 109 18.23 -7.89 14.98
C VAL A 109 19.40 -7.81 14.01
N LEU A 110 20.64 -8.08 14.46
CA LEU A 110 21.81 -8.08 13.60
C LEU A 110 21.64 -9.04 12.43
N PHE A 111 21.22 -10.27 12.72
CA PHE A 111 20.94 -11.29 11.69
C PHE A 111 19.90 -10.81 10.67
N SER A 112 18.81 -10.20 11.14
CA SER A 112 17.74 -9.72 10.27
C SER A 112 18.25 -8.63 9.32
N PHE A 113 19.06 -7.68 9.80
CA PHE A 113 19.62 -6.63 8.95
C PHE A 113 20.60 -7.16 7.91
N GLU A 114 21.49 -8.09 8.28
CA GLU A 114 22.37 -8.71 7.29
C GLU A 114 21.58 -9.50 6.25
N ARG A 115 20.54 -10.21 6.69
CA ARG A 115 19.65 -10.93 5.78
C ARG A 115 18.89 -9.99 4.83
N MET A 116 18.39 -8.84 5.30
CA MET A 116 17.69 -7.86 4.47
C MET A 116 18.54 -7.33 3.31
N LYS A 117 19.85 -7.13 3.51
CA LYS A 117 20.77 -6.67 2.45
C LYS A 117 20.78 -7.59 1.24
N GLU A 118 20.52 -8.90 1.45
CA GLU A 118 20.54 -9.93 0.41
C GLU A 118 19.16 -10.24 -0.19
N LYS A 119 18.07 -9.65 0.37
CA LYS A 119 16.71 -9.95 -0.05
C LYS A 119 16.13 -8.85 -0.96
N PRO A 120 15.55 -9.23 -2.12
CA PRO A 120 15.17 -8.27 -3.16
C PRO A 120 14.08 -7.28 -2.71
N GLY A 121 13.20 -7.68 -1.79
CA GLY A 121 12.15 -6.81 -1.28
C GLY A 121 12.64 -5.79 -0.26
N ALA A 122 13.59 -6.19 0.60
CA ALA A 122 14.01 -5.40 1.77
C ALA A 122 15.29 -4.57 1.56
N SER A 123 16.17 -4.96 0.63
CA SER A 123 17.51 -4.37 0.48
C SER A 123 17.51 -2.86 0.32
N VAL A 124 16.57 -2.31 -0.42
CA VAL A 124 16.46 -0.86 -0.64
C VAL A 124 16.17 -0.08 0.65
N MET A 125 15.45 -0.68 1.60
CA MET A 125 15.09 -0.01 2.87
C MET A 125 16.28 0.09 3.83
N VAL A 126 17.26 -0.78 3.67
CA VAL A 126 18.46 -0.85 4.53
C VAL A 126 19.74 -0.45 3.79
N GLU A 127 19.63 0.09 2.59
CA GLU A 127 20.76 0.44 1.72
C GLU A 127 21.73 1.40 2.40
N GLU A 128 21.24 2.39 3.14
CA GLU A 128 22.08 3.36 3.86
C GLU A 128 22.69 2.80 5.15
N ILE A 129 22.32 1.60 5.58
CA ILE A 129 22.94 0.96 6.75
C ILE A 129 24.30 0.36 6.33
N ASP A 130 25.39 0.91 6.89
CA ASP A 130 26.73 0.32 6.76
C ASP A 130 26.77 -0.99 7.54
N ARG A 131 26.55 -0.92 8.85
CA ARG A 131 26.53 -2.07 9.73
C ARG A 131 25.70 -1.84 11.00
N VAL A 132 25.34 -2.93 11.64
CA VAL A 132 24.68 -2.95 12.95
C VAL A 132 25.64 -3.62 13.93
N GLU A 133 25.91 -2.96 15.07
CA GLU A 133 26.80 -3.45 16.12
C GLU A 133 25.99 -3.84 17.35
N LYS A 134 26.28 -4.99 17.93
CA LYS A 134 25.76 -5.43 19.23
C LYS A 134 26.53 -4.76 20.34
N VAL A 135 25.84 -3.98 21.20
CA VAL A 135 26.42 -3.44 22.44
C VAL A 135 26.26 -4.44 23.58
N ASN A 136 25.04 -4.97 23.73
CA ASN A 136 24.70 -6.08 24.63
C ASN A 136 23.43 -6.79 24.10
N ASP A 137 22.85 -7.73 24.86
CA ASP A 137 21.69 -8.52 24.38
C ASP A 137 20.45 -7.69 24.08
N TYR A 138 20.33 -6.47 24.60
CA TYR A 138 19.19 -5.57 24.42
C TYR A 138 19.56 -4.17 23.95
N GLU A 139 20.76 -4.01 23.40
CA GLU A 139 21.21 -2.71 22.90
C GLU A 139 22.05 -2.90 21.65
N ILE A 140 21.70 -2.14 20.63
CA ILE A 140 22.35 -2.14 19.33
C ILE A 140 22.70 -0.72 18.90
N LYS A 141 23.64 -0.62 17.98
CA LYS A 141 24.04 0.60 17.31
C LYS A 141 23.91 0.40 15.81
N ILE A 142 23.16 1.25 15.13
CA ILE A 142 23.10 1.31 13.67
C ILE A 142 24.03 2.40 13.18
N LEU A 143 24.96 2.04 12.31
CA LEU A 143 25.87 2.97 11.66
C LEU A 143 25.48 3.13 10.19
N LEU A 144 25.32 4.38 9.74
CA LEU A 144 24.88 4.74 8.41
C LEU A 144 26.06 5.14 7.53
N LYS A 145 26.02 4.81 6.25
CA LYS A 145 26.95 5.27 5.21
C LYS A 145 26.86 6.78 5.04
N ASN A 146 25.62 7.27 4.93
CA ASN A 146 25.29 8.68 4.82
C ASN A 146 24.18 9.05 5.81
N PRO A 147 24.03 10.31 6.22
CA PRO A 147 22.87 10.74 6.98
C PRO A 147 21.58 10.34 6.24
N SER A 148 20.60 9.80 6.97
CA SER A 148 19.33 9.36 6.38
C SER A 148 18.18 9.76 7.27
N SER A 149 17.46 10.78 6.86
CA SER A 149 16.28 11.28 7.57
C SER A 149 15.06 10.34 7.41
N ALA A 150 15.05 9.49 6.39
CA ALA A 150 14.01 8.48 6.17
C ALA A 150 14.24 7.19 6.99
N MET A 151 15.38 7.06 7.70
CA MET A 151 15.77 5.79 8.35
C MET A 151 14.68 5.26 9.30
N LEU A 152 14.12 6.08 10.19
CA LEU A 152 13.08 5.63 11.11
C LEU A 152 11.80 5.17 10.37
N TYR A 153 11.45 5.83 9.27
CA TYR A 153 10.32 5.44 8.42
C TYR A 153 10.58 4.11 7.73
N ASN A 154 11.80 3.89 7.25
CA ASN A 154 12.21 2.62 6.66
C ASN A 154 12.17 1.49 7.70
N LEU A 155 12.66 1.75 8.92
CA LEU A 155 12.67 0.78 10.03
C LEU A 155 11.27 0.51 10.62
N ALA A 156 10.25 1.29 10.26
CA ALA A 156 8.85 1.06 10.59
C ALA A 156 8.07 0.34 9.48
N HIS A 157 8.68 0.13 8.31
CA HIS A 157 8.04 -0.54 7.20
C HIS A 157 8.01 -2.07 7.41
N PRO A 158 6.87 -2.77 7.20
CA PRO A 158 6.74 -4.20 7.51
C PRO A 158 7.80 -5.09 6.85
N ILE A 159 8.37 -4.67 5.73
CA ILE A 159 9.42 -5.42 5.04
C ILE A 159 10.75 -5.47 5.85
N THR A 160 10.91 -4.59 6.85
CA THR A 160 12.09 -4.57 7.74
C THR A 160 11.83 -5.27 9.08
N SER A 161 10.90 -6.21 9.09
CA SER A 161 10.55 -7.01 10.27
C SER A 161 11.73 -7.83 10.80
N ILE A 162 11.74 -8.06 12.12
CA ILE A 162 12.78 -8.88 12.75
C ILE A 162 12.36 -10.35 12.73
N VAL A 163 13.28 -11.21 12.29
CA VAL A 163 13.09 -12.66 12.20
C VAL A 163 13.95 -13.42 13.21
N ASN A 164 13.52 -14.62 13.62
CA ASN A 164 14.25 -15.46 14.55
C ASN A 164 15.50 -16.06 13.87
N LYS A 165 16.68 -15.65 14.33
CA LYS A 165 17.97 -16.12 13.80
C LYS A 165 18.11 -17.62 13.87
N LYS A 166 17.89 -18.22 15.04
CA LYS A 166 18.09 -19.67 15.27
C LYS A 166 17.16 -20.50 14.40
N TYR A 167 15.93 -20.03 14.22
CA TYR A 167 14.94 -20.70 13.38
C TYR A 167 15.36 -20.74 11.91
N VAL A 168 15.83 -19.62 11.39
CA VAL A 168 16.30 -19.52 10.00
C VAL A 168 17.60 -20.30 9.80
N GLU A 169 18.58 -20.19 10.72
CA GLU A 169 19.84 -20.94 10.67
C GLU A 169 19.65 -22.47 10.79
N ALA A 170 18.55 -22.91 11.39
CA ALA A 170 18.16 -24.32 11.40
C ALA A 170 17.62 -24.84 10.05
N GLY A 171 17.55 -23.98 9.02
CA GLY A 171 17.12 -24.34 7.67
C GLY A 171 15.61 -24.25 7.44
N ASN A 172 14.86 -23.61 8.33
CA ASN A 172 13.43 -23.42 8.15
C ASN A 172 13.13 -22.33 7.11
N ASP A 173 12.12 -22.56 6.29
CA ASP A 173 11.70 -21.65 5.21
C ASP A 173 10.57 -20.71 5.69
N LEU A 174 10.90 -19.43 5.86
CA LEU A 174 9.94 -18.41 6.28
C LEU A 174 8.84 -18.17 5.23
N SER A 175 9.03 -18.58 3.98
CA SER A 175 8.05 -18.37 2.91
C SER A 175 6.75 -19.17 3.13
N ILE A 176 6.84 -20.26 3.88
CA ILE A 176 5.73 -21.18 4.18
C ILE A 176 5.54 -21.44 5.69
N ALA A 177 6.56 -21.13 6.50
CA ALA A 177 6.58 -21.36 7.94
C ALA A 177 7.13 -20.11 8.66
N PRO A 178 6.36 -19.01 8.74
CA PRO A 178 6.77 -17.76 9.36
C PRO A 178 7.02 -17.94 10.86
N MET A 179 8.10 -17.33 11.37
CA MET A 179 8.48 -17.32 12.78
C MET A 179 8.86 -15.90 13.19
N GLY A 180 7.95 -15.21 13.83
CA GLY A 180 8.09 -13.82 14.25
C GLY A 180 7.61 -13.58 15.67
N THR A 181 7.51 -12.30 16.02
CA THR A 181 7.04 -11.82 17.33
C THR A 181 5.62 -11.27 17.26
N GLY A 182 4.94 -11.36 16.11
CA GLY A 182 3.66 -10.71 15.84
C GLY A 182 2.48 -11.26 16.63
N ALA A 183 1.35 -10.59 16.55
CA ALA A 183 0.15 -10.88 17.32
C ALA A 183 -0.50 -12.22 16.99
N PHE A 184 -0.22 -12.78 15.83
CA PHE A 184 -0.76 -14.07 15.38
C PHE A 184 0.36 -14.98 14.88
N LYS A 185 0.16 -16.30 15.05
CA LYS A 185 1.03 -17.33 14.53
C LYS A 185 0.31 -18.25 13.55
N LEU A 186 1.06 -18.86 12.64
CA LEU A 186 0.50 -19.73 11.60
C LEU A 186 -0.05 -21.04 12.20
N ILE A 187 -1.27 -21.43 11.76
CA ILE A 187 -1.84 -22.77 11.97
C ILE A 187 -1.72 -23.59 10.70
N ALA A 188 -2.16 -23.03 9.56
CA ALA A 188 -2.18 -23.72 8.29
C ALA A 188 -1.96 -22.76 7.11
N TYR A 189 -1.25 -23.23 6.13
CA TYR A 189 -0.96 -22.53 4.87
C TYR A 189 -1.32 -23.42 3.68
N ASN A 190 -2.27 -22.97 2.87
CA ASN A 190 -2.69 -23.65 1.65
C ASN A 190 -2.37 -22.78 0.44
N ASP A 191 -1.12 -22.85 -0.03
CA ASP A 191 -0.58 -22.17 -1.23
C ASP A 191 -1.09 -20.72 -1.43
N GLY A 192 -1.23 -19.96 -0.33
CA GLY A 192 -1.71 -18.58 -0.35
C GLY A 192 -3.20 -18.40 -0.64
N GLU A 193 -3.96 -19.44 -0.95
CA GLU A 193 -5.41 -19.36 -1.12
C GLU A 193 -6.13 -19.23 0.21
N LYS A 194 -5.67 -19.95 1.21
CA LYS A 194 -6.19 -19.91 2.58
C LYS A 194 -5.04 -19.97 3.57
N ILE A 195 -4.99 -19.00 4.47
CA ILE A 195 -3.95 -18.89 5.52
C ILE A 195 -4.67 -18.75 6.85
N GLU A 196 -4.48 -19.71 7.73
CA GLU A 196 -5.13 -19.76 9.04
C GLU A 196 -4.14 -19.39 10.14
N LEU A 197 -4.52 -18.45 10.98
CA LEU A 197 -3.71 -17.93 12.07
C LEU A 197 -4.48 -18.05 13.40
N GLU A 198 -3.73 -18.30 14.48
CA GLU A 198 -4.25 -18.21 15.85
C GLU A 198 -3.57 -17.09 16.63
N ALA A 199 -4.27 -16.53 17.59
CA ALA A 199 -3.76 -15.50 18.47
C ALA A 199 -2.54 -16.00 19.26
N PHE A 200 -1.47 -15.19 19.26
CA PHE A 200 -0.30 -15.43 20.10
C PHE A 200 -0.56 -14.90 21.52
N LYS A 201 -0.77 -15.82 22.47
CA LYS A 201 -1.18 -15.46 23.84
C LYS A 201 -0.12 -14.68 24.61
N ASP A 202 1.17 -14.92 24.28
CA ASP A 202 2.31 -14.25 24.91
C ASP A 202 2.74 -12.98 24.12
N TYR A 203 1.86 -12.43 23.28
CA TYR A 203 2.17 -11.21 22.52
C TYR A 203 2.47 -10.05 23.47
N PHE A 204 3.58 -9.36 23.26
CA PHE A 204 4.13 -8.38 24.20
C PHE A 204 3.25 -7.12 24.40
N GLU A 205 2.36 -6.80 23.46
CA GLU A 205 1.37 -5.71 23.60
C GLU A 205 -0.01 -6.23 24.11
N GLY A 206 -0.09 -7.47 24.59
CA GLY A 206 -1.31 -8.14 25.03
C GLY A 206 -1.91 -9.04 23.94
N ALA A 207 -2.46 -10.17 24.37
CA ALA A 207 -3.06 -11.15 23.46
C ALA A 207 -4.21 -10.54 22.65
N PRO A 208 -4.32 -10.86 21.33
CA PRO A 208 -5.50 -10.50 20.54
C PRO A 208 -6.80 -11.01 21.19
N LYS A 209 -7.89 -10.24 21.03
CA LYS A 209 -9.21 -10.62 21.56
C LYS A 209 -9.88 -11.73 20.75
N VAL A 210 -9.60 -11.79 19.44
CA VAL A 210 -10.07 -12.86 18.55
C VAL A 210 -9.09 -14.03 18.58
N GLU A 211 -9.61 -15.25 18.68
CA GLU A 211 -8.76 -16.44 18.77
C GLU A 211 -8.15 -16.83 17.42
N LYS A 212 -8.87 -16.63 16.33
CA LYS A 212 -8.44 -17.02 14.97
C LYS A 212 -8.80 -15.99 13.94
N ILE A 213 -7.91 -15.80 12.98
CA ILE A 213 -8.18 -15.10 11.72
C ILE A 213 -7.81 -15.99 10.54
N THR A 214 -8.52 -15.84 9.44
CA THR A 214 -8.25 -16.56 8.20
C THR A 214 -8.17 -15.56 7.05
N PHE A 215 -7.08 -15.58 6.31
CA PHE A 215 -7.00 -14.88 5.02
C PHE A 215 -7.51 -15.80 3.91
N ARG A 216 -8.34 -15.26 3.02
CA ARG A 216 -8.79 -15.90 1.78
C ARG A 216 -8.45 -15.03 0.59
N SER A 217 -7.80 -15.61 -0.40
CA SER A 217 -7.52 -14.92 -1.66
C SER A 217 -8.67 -15.17 -2.64
N ILE A 218 -9.39 -14.11 -2.99
CA ILE A 218 -10.54 -14.14 -3.89
C ILE A 218 -10.33 -13.07 -4.97
N PRO A 219 -9.72 -13.43 -6.12
CA PRO A 219 -9.34 -12.47 -7.15
C PRO A 219 -10.52 -11.79 -7.85
N GLU A 220 -11.67 -12.50 -7.96
CA GLU A 220 -12.82 -12.00 -8.68
C GLU A 220 -13.68 -11.10 -7.80
N ASP A 221 -13.82 -9.83 -8.17
CA ASP A 221 -14.54 -8.80 -7.40
C ASP A 221 -15.98 -9.18 -7.07
N THR A 222 -16.71 -9.81 -8.03
CA THR A 222 -18.08 -10.26 -7.82
C THR A 222 -18.18 -11.40 -6.84
N SER A 223 -17.20 -12.32 -6.84
CA SER A 223 -17.12 -13.42 -5.88
C SER A 223 -16.77 -12.92 -4.49
N MET A 224 -15.87 -11.92 -4.39
CA MET A 224 -15.53 -11.27 -3.12
C MET A 224 -16.75 -10.57 -2.50
N LEU A 225 -17.51 -9.82 -3.32
CA LEU A 225 -18.73 -9.16 -2.87
C LEU A 225 -19.78 -10.19 -2.38
N ALA A 226 -20.02 -11.26 -3.13
CA ALA A 226 -20.95 -12.31 -2.74
C ALA A 226 -20.52 -13.01 -1.43
N ALA A 227 -19.23 -13.30 -1.25
CA ALA A 227 -18.69 -13.87 -0.02
C ALA A 227 -18.86 -12.94 1.21
N LEU A 228 -18.75 -11.63 0.99
CA LEU A 228 -19.01 -10.62 2.03
C LEU A 228 -20.51 -10.56 2.38
N GLU A 229 -21.41 -10.54 1.38
CA GLU A 229 -22.87 -10.49 1.60
C GLU A 229 -23.41 -11.74 2.31
N THR A 230 -22.86 -12.91 2.01
CA THR A 230 -23.24 -14.18 2.64
C THR A 230 -22.60 -14.37 4.03
N GLY A 231 -21.59 -13.57 4.37
CA GLY A 231 -20.84 -13.68 5.61
C GLY A 231 -19.76 -14.78 5.61
N GLU A 232 -19.41 -15.33 4.43
CA GLU A 232 -18.23 -16.19 4.28
C GLU A 232 -16.93 -15.43 4.44
N VAL A 233 -16.94 -14.12 4.14
CA VAL A 233 -15.89 -13.14 4.41
C VAL A 233 -16.47 -12.09 5.35
N ASP A 234 -15.70 -11.70 6.35
CA ASP A 234 -16.09 -10.68 7.33
C ASP A 234 -15.53 -9.31 7.00
N ILE A 235 -14.32 -9.27 6.44
CA ILE A 235 -13.62 -8.05 6.03
C ILE A 235 -13.11 -8.28 4.61
N ALA A 236 -13.62 -7.52 3.65
CA ALA A 236 -13.17 -7.55 2.25
C ALA A 236 -12.35 -6.28 1.96
N THR A 237 -11.04 -6.42 1.77
CA THR A 237 -10.13 -5.29 1.48
C THR A 237 -10.07 -5.01 -0.03
N GLY A 238 -9.84 -3.75 -0.41
CA GLY A 238 -9.61 -3.36 -1.80
C GLY A 238 -10.83 -3.51 -2.71
N MET A 239 -12.05 -3.35 -2.18
CA MET A 239 -13.28 -3.47 -2.95
C MET A 239 -13.34 -2.45 -4.10
N PRO A 240 -13.75 -2.86 -5.30
CA PRO A 240 -13.83 -1.94 -6.43
C PRO A 240 -14.93 -0.88 -6.22
N PRO A 241 -14.81 0.29 -6.86
CA PRO A 241 -15.79 1.37 -6.70
C PRO A 241 -17.23 0.94 -7.00
N VAL A 242 -17.43 0.05 -7.98
CA VAL A 242 -18.76 -0.44 -8.37
C VAL A 242 -19.48 -1.20 -7.26
N SER A 243 -18.76 -1.80 -6.31
CA SER A 243 -19.32 -2.58 -5.20
C SER A 243 -19.79 -1.71 -4.02
N THR A 244 -19.38 -0.45 -3.97
CA THR A 244 -19.61 0.40 -2.77
C THR A 244 -21.08 0.63 -2.46
N GLN A 245 -21.91 0.86 -3.48
CA GLN A 245 -23.35 1.06 -3.30
C GLN A 245 -24.06 -0.18 -2.76
N THR A 246 -23.67 -1.37 -3.21
CA THR A 246 -24.23 -2.64 -2.72
C THR A 246 -23.87 -2.86 -1.26
N ILE A 247 -22.62 -2.58 -0.88
CA ILE A 247 -22.17 -2.68 0.53
C ILE A 247 -22.93 -1.70 1.42
N GLU A 248 -23.09 -0.44 1.01
CA GLU A 248 -23.83 0.59 1.77
C GLU A 248 -25.32 0.27 1.93
N ALA A 249 -25.93 -0.34 0.91
CA ALA A 249 -27.34 -0.73 0.95
C ALA A 249 -27.64 -1.96 1.82
N ASN A 250 -26.61 -2.69 2.24
CA ASN A 250 -26.77 -3.90 3.04
C ASN A 250 -26.71 -3.58 4.55
N ASP A 251 -27.82 -3.80 5.26
CA ASP A 251 -27.96 -3.51 6.70
C ASP A 251 -26.96 -4.26 7.60
N LYS A 252 -26.39 -5.37 7.12
CA LYS A 252 -25.42 -6.18 7.86
C LYS A 252 -23.97 -5.71 7.66
N LEU A 253 -23.72 -4.87 6.66
CA LEU A 253 -22.41 -4.44 6.23
C LEU A 253 -22.16 -2.97 6.57
N GLU A 254 -20.91 -2.63 6.70
CA GLU A 254 -20.38 -1.27 6.81
C GLU A 254 -19.35 -1.07 5.70
N LEU A 255 -19.41 0.06 5.00
CA LEU A 255 -18.37 0.47 4.06
C LEU A 255 -17.43 1.45 4.75
N ILE A 256 -16.14 1.12 4.77
CA ILE A 256 -15.06 2.06 5.06
C ILE A 256 -14.50 2.51 3.71
N SER A 257 -14.50 3.82 3.47
CA SER A 257 -13.88 4.41 2.26
C SER A 257 -12.99 5.56 2.69
N GLU A 258 -11.72 5.27 2.89
CA GLU A 258 -10.74 6.18 3.48
C GLU A 258 -9.59 6.47 2.52
N PRO A 259 -9.00 7.69 2.56
CA PRO A 259 -7.87 8.05 1.71
C PRO A 259 -6.64 7.19 1.98
N THR A 260 -6.02 6.69 0.90
CA THR A 260 -4.74 5.97 0.95
C THR A 260 -3.55 6.93 0.88
N THR A 261 -2.32 6.39 0.83
CA THR A 261 -1.10 7.12 0.46
C THR A 261 -0.80 7.07 -1.03
N ALA A 262 -1.75 6.58 -1.84
CA ALA A 262 -1.59 6.44 -3.29
C ALA A 262 -1.94 7.71 -4.05
N THR A 263 -1.15 8.02 -5.08
CA THR A 263 -1.44 9.03 -6.08
C THR A 263 -1.38 8.40 -7.46
N GLU A 264 -2.43 8.56 -8.26
CA GLU A 264 -2.48 8.13 -9.66
C GLU A 264 -2.07 9.29 -10.57
N TYR A 265 -1.34 8.97 -11.65
CA TYR A 265 -0.76 9.97 -12.55
C TYR A 265 -0.56 9.42 -13.96
N ILE A 266 -0.39 10.33 -14.93
CA ILE A 266 0.19 10.02 -16.23
C ILE A 266 1.68 10.37 -16.17
N CYS A 267 2.54 9.41 -16.42
CA CYS A 267 3.97 9.63 -16.58
C CYS A 267 4.28 9.95 -18.04
N LEU A 268 5.01 11.03 -18.24
CA LEU A 268 5.42 11.50 -19.56
C LEU A 268 6.92 11.24 -19.76
N ASN A 269 7.31 10.63 -20.89
CA ASN A 269 8.73 10.50 -21.23
C ASN A 269 9.24 11.84 -21.77
N VAL A 270 9.90 12.63 -20.90
CA VAL A 270 10.31 14.01 -21.24
C VAL A 270 11.45 14.09 -22.27
N GLU A 271 12.08 12.97 -22.60
CA GLU A 271 13.08 12.90 -23.70
C GLU A 271 12.41 12.76 -25.08
N LYS A 272 11.13 12.39 -25.15
CA LYS A 272 10.39 12.13 -26.39
C LYS A 272 9.41 13.25 -26.74
N ALA A 273 9.30 13.59 -28.03
CA ALA A 273 8.23 14.44 -28.49
C ALA A 273 6.86 13.75 -28.30
N PRO A 274 5.80 14.50 -27.99
CA PRO A 274 5.76 15.96 -27.78
C PRO A 274 6.17 16.41 -26.37
N PHE A 275 6.53 15.49 -25.48
CA PHE A 275 6.73 15.75 -24.04
C PHE A 275 8.10 16.35 -23.68
N ASN A 276 9.00 16.51 -24.64
CA ASN A 276 10.21 17.31 -24.46
C ASN A 276 9.92 18.83 -24.39
N ASN A 277 8.68 19.25 -24.63
CA ASN A 277 8.23 20.64 -24.51
C ASN A 277 7.45 20.84 -23.21
N LYS A 278 7.94 21.74 -22.33
CA LYS A 278 7.33 22.04 -21.01
C LYS A 278 5.92 22.63 -21.14
N ASP A 279 5.72 23.64 -22.03
CA ASP A 279 4.41 24.26 -22.19
C ASP A 279 3.34 23.24 -22.62
N PHE A 280 3.72 22.27 -23.47
CA PHE A 280 2.84 21.17 -23.86
C PHE A 280 2.49 20.24 -22.67
N ARG A 281 3.47 19.91 -21.82
CA ARG A 281 3.18 19.11 -20.61
C ARG A 281 2.24 19.85 -19.66
N VAL A 282 2.47 21.14 -19.43
CA VAL A 282 1.60 21.96 -18.59
C VAL A 282 0.18 22.06 -19.16
N ALA A 283 0.03 22.14 -20.49
CA ALA A 283 -1.28 22.18 -21.15
C ALA A 283 -2.14 20.95 -20.83
N LEU A 284 -1.55 19.76 -20.70
CA LEU A 284 -2.27 18.53 -20.36
C LEU A 284 -2.96 18.61 -18.98
N ASN A 285 -2.36 19.32 -18.01
CA ASN A 285 -2.98 19.49 -16.70
C ASN A 285 -4.31 20.26 -16.77
N TYR A 286 -4.41 21.25 -17.68
CA TYR A 286 -5.64 22.02 -17.91
C TYR A 286 -6.63 21.30 -18.82
N ALA A 287 -6.15 20.36 -19.66
CA ALA A 287 -6.98 19.62 -20.61
C ALA A 287 -7.76 18.47 -19.98
N ILE A 288 -7.39 17.98 -18.80
CA ILE A 288 -7.97 16.78 -18.20
C ILE A 288 -8.92 17.16 -17.05
N ASP A 289 -10.19 16.78 -17.17
CA ASP A 289 -11.19 16.92 -16.10
C ASP A 289 -11.03 15.82 -15.04
N LYS A 290 -10.12 16.06 -14.09
CA LYS A 290 -9.79 15.16 -12.99
C LYS A 290 -10.99 14.91 -12.08
N LYS A 291 -11.84 15.92 -11.88
CA LYS A 291 -13.04 15.80 -11.05
C LYS A 291 -14.07 14.87 -11.68
N SER A 292 -14.30 14.98 -12.98
CA SER A 292 -15.20 14.09 -13.72
C SER A 292 -14.75 12.62 -13.64
N ILE A 293 -13.44 12.35 -13.64
CA ILE A 293 -12.91 10.99 -13.42
C ILE A 293 -13.32 10.47 -12.05
N ILE A 294 -13.11 11.28 -10.98
CA ILE A 294 -13.46 10.87 -9.61
C ILE A 294 -14.96 10.63 -9.48
N ASP A 295 -15.78 11.53 -9.99
CA ASP A 295 -17.24 11.43 -9.87
C ASP A 295 -17.78 10.23 -10.63
N SER A 296 -17.30 9.98 -11.87
CA SER A 296 -17.83 8.94 -12.75
C SER A 296 -17.32 7.53 -12.42
N ILE A 297 -16.04 7.39 -12.07
CA ILE A 297 -15.41 6.08 -11.85
C ILE A 297 -15.46 5.68 -10.38
N PHE A 298 -15.24 6.64 -9.47
CA PHE A 298 -15.07 6.38 -8.03
C PHE A 298 -16.28 6.83 -7.20
N SER A 299 -17.40 7.19 -7.84
CA SER A 299 -18.61 7.69 -7.15
C SER A 299 -18.31 8.83 -6.17
N GLY A 300 -17.40 9.74 -6.56
CA GLY A 300 -16.94 10.85 -5.75
C GLY A 300 -15.96 10.48 -4.62
N ARG A 301 -15.53 9.22 -4.52
CA ARG A 301 -14.61 8.72 -3.47
C ARG A 301 -13.16 8.90 -3.89
N GLY A 302 -12.60 10.04 -3.53
CA GLY A 302 -11.24 10.44 -3.87
C GLY A 302 -11.11 11.95 -3.88
N LYS A 303 -9.91 12.43 -4.13
CA LYS A 303 -9.61 13.87 -4.23
C LYS A 303 -8.74 14.13 -5.45
N VAL A 304 -8.92 15.28 -6.10
CA VAL A 304 -8.00 15.76 -7.13
C VAL A 304 -6.62 15.92 -6.50
N ALA A 305 -5.59 15.37 -7.14
CA ALA A 305 -4.23 15.49 -6.65
C ALA A 305 -3.60 16.80 -7.13
N LYS A 306 -2.93 17.51 -6.21
CA LYS A 306 -2.13 18.71 -6.51
C LYS A 306 -0.63 18.38 -6.66
N SER A 307 -0.20 17.29 -6.02
CA SER A 307 1.19 16.82 -6.00
C SER A 307 1.24 15.31 -6.22
N ILE A 308 2.39 14.81 -6.65
CA ILE A 308 2.68 13.38 -6.62
C ILE A 308 2.80 12.86 -5.18
N VAL A 309 3.22 13.71 -4.24
CA VAL A 309 3.18 13.43 -2.80
C VAL A 309 1.73 13.51 -2.32
N ASN A 310 1.24 12.45 -1.70
CA ASN A 310 -0.14 12.37 -1.21
C ASN A 310 -0.32 13.16 0.10
N PRO A 311 -1.51 13.76 0.37
CA PRO A 311 -1.76 14.47 1.63
C PRO A 311 -1.53 13.66 2.92
N ASN A 312 -1.62 12.32 2.86
CA ASN A 312 -1.37 11.43 4.00
C ASN A 312 0.12 11.04 4.15
N VAL A 313 1.02 11.75 3.48
CA VAL A 313 2.45 11.47 3.45
C VAL A 313 3.21 12.62 4.08
N PHE A 314 4.15 12.32 4.99
CA PHE A 314 5.04 13.33 5.55
C PHE A 314 5.79 14.06 4.43
N GLY A 315 5.86 15.38 4.53
CA GLY A 315 6.50 16.22 3.51
C GLY A 315 5.54 16.71 2.41
N TYR A 316 4.25 16.33 2.44
CA TYR A 316 3.25 16.93 1.56
C TYR A 316 3.16 18.45 1.78
N TYR A 317 3.09 19.20 0.69
CA TYR A 317 2.90 20.66 0.71
C TYR A 317 1.52 21.01 0.17
N ASP A 318 0.64 21.54 1.04
CA ASP A 318 -0.75 21.88 0.69
C ASP A 318 -0.87 23.20 -0.11
N GLY A 319 0.18 24.03 -0.10
CA GLY A 319 0.17 25.36 -0.75
C GLY A 319 0.32 25.32 -2.27
N LEU A 320 0.37 24.14 -2.91
CA LEU A 320 0.37 24.04 -4.37
C LEU A 320 -1.00 24.44 -4.94
N GLU A 321 -0.99 25.22 -6.00
CA GLU A 321 -2.21 25.55 -6.73
C GLU A 321 -2.69 24.35 -7.56
N GLU A 322 -3.98 24.12 -7.59
CA GLU A 322 -4.56 23.10 -8.48
C GLU A 322 -4.59 23.64 -9.92
N TYR A 323 -4.29 22.78 -10.87
CA TYR A 323 -4.56 23.03 -12.29
C TYR A 323 -6.07 22.75 -12.56
N PRO A 324 -6.94 23.76 -12.63
CA PRO A 324 -8.36 23.54 -12.89
C PRO A 324 -8.57 23.06 -14.33
N PHE A 325 -9.61 22.26 -14.54
CA PHE A 325 -10.02 21.92 -15.89
C PHE A 325 -10.39 23.19 -16.68
N ASN A 326 -9.62 23.47 -17.74
CA ASN A 326 -9.81 24.66 -18.58
C ASN A 326 -9.33 24.38 -20.01
N PRO A 327 -10.21 23.83 -20.87
CA PRO A 327 -9.85 23.47 -22.25
C PRO A 327 -9.35 24.65 -23.07
N GLU A 328 -9.86 25.87 -22.84
CA GLU A 328 -9.41 27.05 -23.57
C GLU A 328 -7.98 27.43 -23.20
N LYS A 329 -7.63 27.35 -21.91
CA LYS A 329 -6.25 27.56 -21.46
C LYS A 329 -5.32 26.47 -21.99
N ALA A 330 -5.79 25.23 -22.07
CA ALA A 330 -5.04 24.13 -22.65
C ALA A 330 -4.71 24.41 -24.13
N LYS A 331 -5.69 24.83 -24.94
CA LYS A 331 -5.49 25.20 -26.36
C LYS A 331 -4.50 26.33 -26.53
N GLU A 332 -4.60 27.39 -25.69
CA GLU A 332 -3.64 28.52 -25.72
C GLU A 332 -2.21 28.03 -25.49
N LEU A 333 -2.00 27.14 -24.47
CA LEU A 333 -0.68 26.60 -24.15
C LEU A 333 -0.16 25.64 -25.22
N ILE A 334 -1.03 24.83 -25.83
CA ILE A 334 -0.69 23.96 -26.97
C ILE A 334 -0.20 24.81 -28.15
N GLU A 335 -0.91 25.88 -28.51
CA GLU A 335 -0.51 26.79 -29.57
C GLU A 335 0.82 27.47 -29.24
N LYS A 336 0.96 28.02 -28.03
CA LYS A 336 2.18 28.65 -27.53
C LYS A 336 3.38 27.70 -27.55
N SER A 337 3.16 26.41 -27.28
CA SER A 337 4.23 25.39 -27.29
C SER A 337 4.90 25.23 -28.64
N GLY A 338 4.20 25.58 -29.74
CA GLY A 338 4.64 25.38 -31.08
C GLY A 338 4.75 23.92 -31.54
N VAL A 339 4.29 22.98 -30.73
CA VAL A 339 4.25 21.55 -31.07
C VAL A 339 3.27 21.33 -32.21
N LYS A 340 3.74 20.71 -33.32
CA LYS A 340 2.93 20.48 -34.53
C LYS A 340 2.25 19.12 -34.51
N ASP A 341 2.95 18.09 -34.05
CA ASP A 341 2.38 16.74 -33.87
C ASP A 341 2.08 16.53 -32.40
N THR A 342 0.80 16.59 -32.07
CA THR A 342 0.27 16.40 -30.70
C THR A 342 -0.12 14.96 -30.42
N SER A 343 0.11 14.04 -31.37
CA SER A 343 -0.26 12.64 -31.24
C SER A 343 0.70 11.85 -30.34
N PHE A 344 0.14 10.92 -29.54
CA PHE A 344 0.95 10.02 -28.72
C PHE A 344 0.17 8.76 -28.30
N SER A 345 0.90 7.72 -27.84
CA SER A 345 0.30 6.53 -27.23
C SER A 345 0.37 6.61 -25.71
N LEU A 346 -0.77 6.29 -25.04
CA LEU A 346 -0.86 6.10 -23.60
C LEU A 346 -0.88 4.60 -23.30
N TYR A 347 0.16 4.09 -22.65
CA TYR A 347 0.19 2.71 -22.16
C TYR A 347 -0.62 2.59 -20.89
N VAL A 348 -1.47 1.57 -20.84
CA VAL A 348 -2.33 1.22 -19.70
C VAL A 348 -2.15 -0.27 -19.45
N ASN A 349 -2.00 -0.69 -18.19
CA ASN A 349 -2.08 -2.11 -17.87
C ASN A 349 -3.52 -2.62 -18.02
N ASP A 350 -3.70 -3.93 -17.95
CA ASP A 350 -4.99 -4.64 -18.14
C ASP A 350 -6.04 -4.41 -17.03
N SER A 351 -5.90 -3.35 -16.23
CA SER A 351 -6.88 -2.92 -15.22
C SER A 351 -8.12 -2.30 -15.87
N PRO A 352 -9.34 -2.86 -15.65
CA PRO A 352 -10.59 -2.28 -16.19
C PRO A 352 -10.81 -0.83 -15.72
N VAL A 353 -10.51 -0.52 -14.46
CA VAL A 353 -10.65 0.83 -13.91
C VAL A 353 -9.71 1.83 -14.61
N ARG A 354 -8.44 1.46 -14.81
CA ARG A 354 -7.49 2.32 -15.52
C ARG A 354 -7.86 2.52 -16.98
N LEU A 355 -8.43 1.51 -17.63
CA LEU A 355 -8.92 1.64 -18.99
C LEU A 355 -10.07 2.65 -19.09
N GLN A 356 -11.02 2.62 -18.15
CA GLN A 356 -12.10 3.61 -18.09
C GLN A 356 -11.57 5.03 -17.85
N VAL A 357 -10.61 5.19 -16.94
CA VAL A 357 -9.92 6.47 -16.71
C VAL A 357 -9.26 6.98 -17.99
N ALA A 358 -8.52 6.11 -18.69
CA ALA A 358 -7.86 6.46 -19.95
C ALA A 358 -8.85 6.89 -21.04
N GLN A 359 -10.03 6.29 -21.12
CA GLN A 359 -11.07 6.67 -22.06
C GLN A 359 -11.63 8.08 -21.80
N ILE A 360 -11.84 8.45 -20.53
CA ILE A 360 -12.25 9.82 -20.18
C ILE A 360 -11.14 10.83 -20.56
N ILE A 361 -9.88 10.51 -20.25
CA ILE A 361 -8.73 11.33 -20.62
C ILE A 361 -8.65 11.48 -22.14
N GLN A 362 -8.82 10.41 -22.89
CA GLN A 362 -8.83 10.43 -24.37
C GLN A 362 -9.90 11.39 -24.92
N ALA A 363 -11.10 11.34 -24.36
CA ALA A 363 -12.17 12.24 -24.77
C ALA A 363 -11.82 13.72 -24.50
N ASN A 364 -11.33 14.02 -23.28
CA ASN A 364 -10.92 15.38 -22.91
C ASN A 364 -9.79 15.92 -23.82
N LEU A 365 -8.78 15.10 -24.09
CA LEU A 365 -7.64 15.50 -24.94
C LEU A 365 -8.06 15.75 -26.40
N LYS A 366 -9.02 14.96 -26.91
CA LYS A 366 -9.58 15.16 -28.26
C LYS A 366 -10.25 16.53 -28.39
N ASP A 367 -10.94 17.00 -27.35
CA ASP A 367 -11.65 18.30 -27.37
C ASP A 367 -10.69 19.51 -27.49
N VAL A 368 -9.41 19.29 -27.15
CA VAL A 368 -8.35 20.31 -27.30
C VAL A 368 -7.40 20.03 -28.47
N GLY A 369 -7.75 19.08 -29.35
CA GLY A 369 -7.00 18.79 -30.57
C GLY A 369 -5.80 17.86 -30.40
N ILE A 370 -5.77 17.06 -29.31
CA ILE A 370 -4.73 16.05 -29.06
C ILE A 370 -5.25 14.67 -29.46
N ASP A 371 -4.51 13.95 -30.31
CA ASP A 371 -4.83 12.55 -30.69
C ASP A 371 -4.05 11.57 -29.81
N MET A 372 -4.70 11.09 -28.73
CA MET A 372 -4.14 10.08 -27.84
C MET A 372 -4.68 8.69 -28.17
N LYS A 373 -3.78 7.73 -28.41
CA LYS A 373 -4.13 6.32 -28.58
C LYS A 373 -3.93 5.55 -27.29
N ILE A 374 -4.92 4.72 -26.90
CA ILE A 374 -4.82 3.84 -25.73
C ILE A 374 -4.23 2.50 -26.17
N GLU A 375 -3.15 2.06 -25.54
CA GLU A 375 -2.54 0.75 -25.75
C GLU A 375 -2.57 -0.03 -24.42
N THR A 376 -3.41 -1.09 -24.38
CA THR A 376 -3.52 -1.97 -23.21
C THR A 376 -2.46 -3.06 -23.28
N LEU A 377 -1.69 -3.20 -22.20
CA LEU A 377 -0.59 -4.16 -22.08
C LEU A 377 -0.81 -5.08 -20.87
N GLU A 378 -0.42 -6.36 -21.03
CA GLU A 378 -0.29 -7.25 -19.89
C GLU A 378 0.74 -6.71 -18.89
N TRP A 379 0.54 -6.95 -17.60
CA TRP A 379 1.33 -6.34 -16.52
C TRP A 379 2.85 -6.48 -16.66
N GLY A 380 3.37 -7.66 -17.01
CA GLY A 380 4.80 -7.89 -17.19
C GLY A 380 5.38 -7.07 -18.35
N THR A 381 4.67 -7.05 -19.49
CA THR A 381 5.04 -6.27 -20.67
C THR A 381 4.97 -4.76 -20.38
N TYR A 382 3.94 -4.33 -19.65
CA TYR A 382 3.81 -2.94 -19.21
C TYR A 382 4.99 -2.49 -18.34
N LEU A 383 5.39 -3.31 -17.35
CA LEU A 383 6.54 -3.02 -16.49
C LEU A 383 7.86 -2.95 -17.29
N GLN A 384 8.09 -3.91 -18.19
CA GLN A 384 9.28 -3.95 -19.02
C GLN A 384 9.39 -2.72 -19.91
N LYS A 385 8.39 -2.46 -20.74
CA LYS A 385 8.41 -1.33 -21.69
C LYS A 385 8.56 0.02 -20.98
N THR A 386 7.81 0.23 -19.90
CA THR A 386 7.91 1.49 -19.14
C THR A 386 9.24 1.63 -18.41
N GLY A 387 9.85 0.55 -17.94
CA GLY A 387 11.16 0.55 -17.30
C GLY A 387 12.30 0.82 -18.27
N GLU A 388 12.22 0.28 -19.50
CA GLU A 388 13.19 0.50 -20.58
C GLU A 388 13.08 1.89 -21.22
N GLY A 389 11.98 2.64 -20.95
CA GLY A 389 11.70 3.93 -21.60
C GLY A 389 11.10 3.78 -23.01
N ASP A 390 10.62 2.57 -23.37
CA ASP A 390 9.93 2.30 -24.64
C ASP A 390 8.45 2.68 -24.55
N PHE A 391 8.18 3.97 -24.30
CA PHE A 391 6.85 4.56 -24.23
C PHE A 391 6.93 6.07 -24.49
N THR A 392 5.81 6.71 -24.83
CA THR A 392 5.64 8.16 -24.81
C THR A 392 4.95 8.62 -23.54
N ALA A 393 3.83 7.99 -23.17
CA ALA A 393 3.15 8.21 -21.90
C ALA A 393 2.61 6.88 -21.32
N TYR A 394 2.45 6.79 -20.00
CA TYR A 394 1.73 5.69 -19.37
C TYR A 394 0.87 6.17 -18.18
N LEU A 395 -0.24 5.48 -17.94
CA LEU A 395 -1.09 5.68 -16.77
C LEU A 395 -0.58 4.78 -15.64
N GLY A 396 -0.15 5.39 -14.54
CA GLY A 396 0.42 4.69 -13.40
C GLY A 396 -0.06 5.26 -12.07
N GLY A 397 0.41 4.64 -10.99
CA GLY A 397 0.17 5.09 -9.63
C GLY A 397 1.35 4.74 -8.73
N TRP A 398 1.46 5.45 -7.62
CA TRP A 398 2.48 5.21 -6.61
C TRP A 398 1.88 5.24 -5.22
N ILE A 399 2.24 4.24 -4.40
CA ILE A 399 1.87 4.17 -2.98
C ILE A 399 3.12 4.47 -2.15
N SER A 400 3.03 5.46 -1.26
CA SER A 400 4.10 5.67 -0.28
C SER A 400 3.96 4.66 0.86
N GLY A 401 4.66 3.55 0.78
CA GLY A 401 4.62 2.49 1.79
C GLY A 401 5.17 2.92 3.15
N THR A 402 6.16 3.81 3.16
CA THR A 402 6.73 4.39 4.38
C THR A 402 5.94 5.58 4.89
N SER A 403 5.01 6.16 4.10
CA SER A 403 4.36 7.44 4.33
C SER A 403 5.32 8.63 4.48
N ASP A 404 6.42 8.58 3.76
CA ASP A 404 7.42 9.65 3.68
C ASP A 404 7.62 10.09 2.22
N ALA A 405 7.82 11.40 1.98
CA ALA A 405 7.97 11.95 0.63
C ALA A 405 9.27 11.50 -0.06
N ASP A 406 10.28 11.05 0.70
CA ASP A 406 11.52 10.53 0.14
C ASP A 406 11.27 9.37 -0.82
N ILE A 407 10.45 8.37 -0.39
CA ILE A 407 10.14 7.21 -1.23
C ILE A 407 9.23 7.52 -2.43
N VAL A 408 8.81 8.77 -2.56
CA VAL A 408 8.00 9.28 -3.69
C VAL A 408 8.87 10.11 -4.63
N LEU A 409 9.49 11.17 -4.10
CA LEU A 409 10.18 12.17 -4.92
C LEU A 409 11.50 11.65 -5.48
N TYR A 410 12.33 11.00 -4.65
CA TYR A 410 13.62 10.50 -5.08
C TYR A 410 13.51 9.40 -6.15
N PRO A 411 12.77 8.28 -5.94
CA PRO A 411 12.72 7.24 -6.95
C PRO A 411 11.96 7.65 -8.21
N LEU A 412 10.95 8.53 -8.12
CA LEU A 412 10.13 8.86 -9.29
C LEU A 412 10.70 9.97 -10.16
N LEU A 413 11.50 10.91 -9.59
CA LEU A 413 11.85 12.16 -10.29
C LEU A 413 13.32 12.56 -10.16
N ASP A 414 14.09 12.05 -9.20
CA ASP A 414 15.53 12.35 -9.12
C ASP A 414 16.29 11.76 -10.30
N SER A 415 17.23 12.52 -10.86
CA SER A 415 17.98 12.11 -12.08
C SER A 415 18.86 10.88 -11.86
N LYS A 416 19.33 10.61 -10.63
CA LYS A 416 20.09 9.40 -10.29
C LYS A 416 19.23 8.14 -10.31
N SER A 417 17.91 8.30 -10.28
CA SER A 417 16.94 7.20 -10.31
C SER A 417 16.40 6.90 -11.71
N ILE A 418 16.94 7.52 -12.78
CA ILE A 418 16.45 7.31 -14.16
C ILE A 418 16.54 5.82 -14.54
N GLY A 419 15.40 5.26 -14.95
CA GLY A 419 15.25 3.87 -15.39
C GLY A 419 14.37 3.05 -14.48
N PHE A 420 14.51 1.71 -14.55
CA PHE A 420 13.76 0.76 -13.72
C PHE A 420 14.50 0.51 -12.39
N PRO A 421 13.79 0.49 -11.26
CA PRO A 421 12.34 0.67 -11.07
C PRO A 421 11.88 2.14 -10.93
N GLY A 422 12.79 3.10 -11.04
CA GLY A 422 12.67 4.47 -10.58
C GLY A 422 12.04 5.47 -11.56
N ASN A 423 12.80 6.55 -11.85
CA ASN A 423 12.39 7.70 -12.67
C ASN A 423 12.21 7.29 -14.15
N ARG A 424 11.03 6.80 -14.47
CA ARG A 424 10.66 6.41 -15.84
C ARG A 424 10.33 7.60 -16.70
N ALA A 425 9.95 8.75 -16.09
CA ALA A 425 9.76 10.01 -16.81
C ALA A 425 11.05 10.48 -17.48
N ARG A 426 12.21 9.97 -17.06
CA ARG A 426 13.55 10.37 -17.49
C ARG A 426 13.78 11.87 -17.28
N TYR A 427 13.13 12.38 -16.24
CA TYR A 427 13.20 13.76 -15.82
C TYR A 427 14.56 14.05 -15.18
N SER A 428 15.13 15.20 -15.49
CA SER A 428 16.38 15.66 -14.90
C SER A 428 16.31 17.18 -14.73
N ASN A 429 16.40 17.62 -13.49
CA ASN A 429 16.47 19.02 -13.12
C ASN A 429 17.40 19.16 -11.89
N PRO A 430 18.58 19.79 -12.03
CA PRO A 430 19.56 19.89 -10.93
C PRO A 430 19.03 20.63 -9.69
N GLU A 431 18.08 21.56 -9.85
CA GLU A 431 17.47 22.25 -8.70
C GLU A 431 16.52 21.32 -7.93
N PHE A 432 15.74 20.52 -8.66
CA PHE A 432 14.91 19.47 -8.05
C PHE A 432 15.76 18.43 -7.31
N ASP A 433 16.77 17.87 -7.98
CA ASP A 433 17.67 16.87 -7.42
C ASP A 433 18.31 17.38 -6.13
N LYS A 434 18.82 18.62 -6.13
CA LYS A 434 19.40 19.26 -4.96
C LYS A 434 18.43 19.33 -3.79
N GLU A 435 17.19 19.76 -4.00
CA GLU A 435 16.19 19.87 -2.93
C GLU A 435 15.83 18.50 -2.36
N VAL A 436 15.65 17.49 -3.21
CA VAL A 436 15.38 16.11 -2.75
C VAL A 436 16.56 15.56 -1.96
N GLU A 437 17.79 15.72 -2.45
CA GLU A 437 19.00 15.24 -1.77
C GLU A 437 19.21 15.93 -0.41
N LEU A 438 18.94 17.23 -0.31
CA LEU A 438 18.99 17.95 0.97
C LEU A 438 17.91 17.44 1.94
N ALA A 439 16.69 17.17 1.47
CA ALA A 439 15.64 16.58 2.30
C ALA A 439 16.04 15.21 2.86
N ARG A 440 16.77 14.40 2.10
CA ARG A 440 17.21 13.04 2.49
C ARG A 440 18.21 13.05 3.64
N ILE A 441 19.01 14.10 3.77
CA ILE A 441 20.05 14.20 4.81
C ILE A 441 19.66 15.10 5.99
N ALA A 442 18.64 15.95 5.85
CA ALA A 442 18.17 16.84 6.91
C ALA A 442 17.46 16.06 8.02
N LEU A 443 18.00 16.04 9.24
CA LEU A 443 17.41 15.31 10.37
C LEU A 443 16.27 16.08 11.04
N LYS A 444 16.21 17.41 10.87
CA LYS A 444 15.15 18.24 11.46
C LYS A 444 13.90 18.17 10.59
N PRO A 445 12.72 17.79 11.12
CA PRO A 445 11.50 17.64 10.34
C PRO A 445 11.11 18.91 9.57
N GLU A 446 11.27 20.09 10.15
CA GLU A 446 10.88 21.36 9.51
C GLU A 446 11.80 21.73 8.34
N GLU A 447 13.09 21.47 8.45
CA GLU A 447 14.06 21.64 7.36
C GLU A 447 13.77 20.67 6.22
N ARG A 448 13.46 19.41 6.54
CA ARG A 448 13.02 18.40 5.59
C ARG A 448 11.77 18.81 4.82
N LYS A 449 10.75 19.31 5.51
CA LYS A 449 9.51 19.78 4.88
C LYS A 449 9.74 20.93 3.92
N GLU A 450 10.65 21.87 4.27
CA GLU A 450 10.96 23.00 3.38
C GLU A 450 11.61 22.53 2.07
N HIS A 451 12.55 21.59 2.13
CA HIS A 451 13.15 21.00 0.94
C HIS A 451 12.14 20.21 0.10
N PHE A 452 11.29 19.38 0.73
CA PHE A 452 10.23 18.67 0.01
C PHE A 452 9.20 19.61 -0.61
N LYS A 453 8.89 20.74 0.03
CA LYS A 453 8.04 21.79 -0.53
C LYS A 453 8.66 22.33 -1.83
N ASN A 454 9.95 22.73 -1.78
CA ASN A 454 10.64 23.28 -2.94
C ASN A 454 10.68 22.29 -4.11
N ALA A 455 10.99 21.03 -3.82
CA ALA A 455 10.98 19.96 -4.83
C ALA A 455 9.58 19.78 -5.47
N GLN A 456 8.51 19.81 -4.67
CA GLN A 456 7.14 19.69 -5.19
C GLN A 456 6.74 20.89 -6.07
N ILE A 457 7.15 22.11 -5.73
CA ILE A 457 6.92 23.30 -6.57
C ILE A 457 7.58 23.13 -7.93
N ILE A 458 8.88 22.76 -7.94
CA ILE A 458 9.64 22.55 -9.18
C ILE A 458 9.00 21.45 -10.04
N ALA A 459 8.63 20.30 -9.42
CA ALA A 459 8.00 19.19 -10.12
C ALA A 459 6.64 19.57 -10.72
N GLN A 460 5.83 20.37 -10.01
CA GLN A 460 4.55 20.87 -10.53
C GLN A 460 4.75 21.80 -11.73
N GLU A 461 5.68 22.74 -11.63
CA GLU A 461 5.99 23.69 -12.72
C GLU A 461 6.49 22.98 -13.97
N ASP A 462 7.33 21.95 -13.83
CA ASP A 462 7.92 21.21 -14.95
C ASP A 462 6.99 20.12 -15.51
N SER A 463 6.02 19.67 -14.73
CA SER A 463 4.98 18.70 -15.09
C SER A 463 5.50 17.44 -15.81
N PRO A 464 6.54 16.73 -15.30
CA PRO A 464 6.95 15.44 -15.85
C PRO A 464 5.91 14.34 -15.58
N LEU A 465 5.09 14.54 -14.56
CA LEU A 465 3.93 13.73 -14.20
C LEU A 465 2.68 14.61 -14.21
N ILE A 466 1.63 14.15 -14.87
CA ILE A 466 0.31 14.76 -14.75
C ILE A 466 -0.40 14.05 -13.62
N VAL A 467 -0.39 14.63 -12.43
CA VAL A 467 -1.07 14.05 -11.26
C VAL A 467 -2.58 14.15 -11.44
N LEU A 468 -3.28 13.06 -11.18
CA LEU A 468 -4.71 12.94 -11.44
C LEU A 468 -5.54 13.01 -10.16
N TYR A 469 -5.41 11.98 -9.32
CA TYR A 469 -6.21 11.88 -8.10
C TYR A 469 -5.53 11.03 -7.03
N ASN A 470 -5.92 11.30 -5.78
CA ASN A 470 -5.67 10.46 -4.63
C ASN A 470 -6.90 9.58 -4.42
N LYS A 471 -6.73 8.27 -4.48
CA LYS A 471 -7.84 7.33 -4.36
C LYS A 471 -8.09 6.92 -2.91
N ASN A 472 -9.33 6.57 -2.62
CA ASN A 472 -9.68 5.88 -1.39
C ASN A 472 -9.47 4.36 -1.56
N GLU A 473 -9.19 3.68 -0.46
CA GLU A 473 -9.43 2.25 -0.34
C GLU A 473 -10.86 2.03 0.15
N ASN A 474 -11.58 1.11 -0.49
CA ASN A 474 -12.90 0.71 -0.06
C ASN A 474 -12.81 -0.67 0.61
N ILE A 475 -13.32 -0.78 1.82
CA ILE A 475 -13.34 -2.00 2.63
C ILE A 475 -14.76 -2.28 3.05
N GLY A 476 -15.26 -3.47 2.73
CA GLY A 476 -16.54 -3.93 3.24
C GLY A 476 -16.34 -4.73 4.53
N ILE A 477 -17.07 -4.38 5.58
CA ILE A 477 -16.95 -5.03 6.91
C ILE A 477 -18.30 -5.51 7.40
N ASN A 478 -18.39 -6.75 7.86
CA ASN A 478 -19.55 -7.26 8.56
C ASN A 478 -19.68 -6.55 9.92
N LYS A 479 -20.87 -5.99 10.22
CA LYS A 479 -21.13 -5.22 11.45
C LYS A 479 -20.96 -6.01 12.75
N ARG A 480 -20.82 -7.35 12.67
CA ARG A 480 -20.42 -8.17 13.81
C ARG A 480 -18.97 -7.94 14.24
N ILE A 481 -18.13 -7.39 13.35
CA ILE A 481 -16.71 -7.12 13.62
C ILE A 481 -16.54 -5.73 14.21
N LYS A 482 -15.68 -5.62 15.23
CA LYS A 482 -15.25 -4.38 15.86
C LYS A 482 -13.74 -4.31 15.94
N GLY A 483 -13.21 -3.12 16.25
CA GLY A 483 -11.76 -2.92 16.46
C GLY A 483 -10.93 -2.91 15.17
N PHE A 484 -11.55 -2.77 13.99
CA PHE A 484 -10.81 -2.56 12.77
C PHE A 484 -10.18 -1.16 12.78
N GLU A 485 -8.87 -1.10 12.54
CA GLU A 485 -8.10 0.14 12.44
C GLU A 485 -7.58 0.29 11.01
N TYR A 486 -8.01 1.38 10.37
CA TYR A 486 -7.58 1.70 9.01
C TYR A 486 -6.13 2.19 8.99
N ASP A 487 -5.31 1.64 8.09
CA ASP A 487 -3.96 2.11 7.79
C ASP A 487 -3.93 2.67 6.35
N PRO A 488 -3.56 3.96 6.14
CA PRO A 488 -3.55 4.58 4.81
C PRO A 488 -2.60 3.92 3.80
N THR A 489 -1.63 3.12 4.25
CA THR A 489 -0.77 2.31 3.37
C THR A 489 -1.41 1.00 2.94
N THR A 490 -2.65 0.74 3.37
CA THR A 490 -3.42 -0.49 3.12
C THR A 490 -2.84 -1.78 3.73
N MET A 491 -1.80 -1.63 4.57
CA MET A 491 -1.18 -2.73 5.31
C MET A 491 -1.74 -2.79 6.74
N HIS A 492 -3.00 -3.23 6.90
CA HIS A 492 -3.73 -3.19 8.17
C HIS A 492 -3.20 -4.16 9.22
N LYS A 493 -3.24 -3.76 10.50
CA LYS A 493 -3.04 -4.65 11.66
C LYS A 493 -4.40 -5.13 12.17
N PHE A 494 -4.49 -6.42 12.50
CA PHE A 494 -5.75 -7.05 12.93
C PHE A 494 -5.78 -7.47 14.41
N LYS A 495 -4.76 -7.09 15.18
CA LYS A 495 -4.62 -7.46 16.61
C LYS A 495 -5.78 -7.00 17.50
N ASN A 496 -6.43 -5.87 17.12
CA ASN A 496 -7.51 -5.26 17.91
C ASN A 496 -8.91 -5.71 17.48
N LEU A 497 -9.01 -6.61 16.48
CA LEU A 497 -10.30 -7.14 16.05
C LEU A 497 -11.00 -7.91 17.17
N GLU A 498 -12.32 -7.78 17.20
CA GLU A 498 -13.20 -8.51 18.11
C GLU A 498 -14.55 -8.79 17.45
N ILE A 499 -15.22 -9.84 17.90
CA ILE A 499 -16.55 -10.24 17.46
C ILE A 499 -17.56 -9.81 18.54
N LYS A 500 -18.67 -9.15 18.11
CA LYS A 500 -19.78 -8.78 18.99
C LYS A 500 -20.50 -10.00 19.55
#